data_34286c55fcf4a2305afa1fdb95369ca1
#
_entry.id   34286c55fcf4a2305afa1fdb95369ca1
#
_cell.length_a   1.000
_cell.length_b   1.000
_cell.length_c   1.000
_cell.angle_alpha   90.00
_cell.angle_beta   90.00
_cell.angle_gamma   90.00
#
_symmetry.space_group_name_H-M   'P 1'
#
loop_
_entity.id
_entity.type
_entity.pdbx_description
1 polymer ?
#
loop_
_entity_poly.entity_id
_entity_poly.type
_entity_poly.pdbx_seq_one_letter_code
_entity_poly.pdbx_strand_id
1 'polypeptide(L)'
;MTSRISHTTIDAHNAYTQSIWWSQVLDMNEDPDDPNEPGHEECLIISADGHQQLLFIEVPESKQVKNRVHFDLRPTDRTRDEEIERVIGLGANQVADRREPSRRPAQPRRYGLGGAG
;
A
#
# COMPACT_ATOMS: atom_id res chain seq x y z
N MET A 1 -29.09 9.90 -3.28
CA MET A 1 -27.99 10.00 -2.33
C MET A 1 -27.07 8.82 -2.47
N THR A 2 -25.80 9.02 -2.21
CA THR A 2 -24.76 8.03 -2.38
C THR A 2 -23.90 7.93 -1.13
N SER A 3 -23.03 6.92 -1.09
CA SER A 3 -21.98 6.79 -0.07
C SER A 3 -20.62 7.00 -0.71
N ARG A 4 -19.64 7.25 0.11
CA ARG A 4 -18.23 7.30 -0.30
C ARG A 4 -17.43 6.36 0.59
N ILE A 5 -16.27 5.95 0.10
CA ILE A 5 -15.34 5.19 0.93
C ILE A 5 -14.68 6.16 1.89
N SER A 6 -14.90 5.94 3.20
CA SER A 6 -14.24 6.72 4.24
C SER A 6 -12.76 6.35 4.30
N HIS A 7 -12.48 5.09 4.43
CA HIS A 7 -11.12 4.54 4.46
C HIS A 7 -11.19 3.06 4.08
N THR A 8 -10.05 2.52 3.68
CA THR A 8 -9.90 1.09 3.44
C THR A 8 -9.17 0.50 4.63
N THR A 9 -9.75 -0.51 5.24
CA THR A 9 -9.15 -1.20 6.38
C THR A 9 -8.46 -2.47 5.90
N ILE A 10 -7.21 -2.64 6.34
CA ILE A 10 -6.34 -3.75 5.93
C ILE A 10 -5.83 -4.45 7.17
N ASP A 11 -6.11 -5.75 7.27
CA ASP A 11 -5.56 -6.57 8.33
C ASP A 11 -4.07 -6.80 8.10
N ALA A 12 -3.28 -6.67 9.14
CA ALA A 12 -1.84 -6.83 9.05
C ALA A 12 -1.31 -7.51 10.30
N HIS A 13 -0.28 -8.32 10.15
CA HIS A 13 0.37 -8.93 11.31
C HIS A 13 1.05 -7.87 12.17
N ASN A 14 1.65 -6.86 11.55
CA ASN A 14 2.23 -5.70 12.24
C ASN A 14 1.71 -4.43 11.56
N ALA A 15 0.72 -3.79 12.20
CA ALA A 15 0.06 -2.64 11.62
C ALA A 15 1.00 -1.45 11.43
N TYR A 16 1.87 -1.19 12.41
CA TYR A 16 2.81 -0.08 12.32
C TYR A 16 3.78 -0.25 11.14
N THR A 17 4.42 -1.40 11.03
CA THR A 17 5.36 -1.68 9.94
C THR A 17 4.71 -1.54 8.57
N GLN A 18 3.49 -2.05 8.42
CA GLN A 18 2.74 -1.92 7.17
C GLN A 18 2.39 -0.46 6.88
N SER A 19 1.99 0.31 7.88
CA SER A 19 1.66 1.72 7.70
C SER A 19 2.88 2.52 7.24
N ILE A 20 4.05 2.25 7.79
CA ILE A 20 5.29 2.93 7.41
C ILE A 20 5.67 2.59 5.98
N TRP A 21 5.61 1.31 5.62
CA TRP A 21 5.97 0.89 4.27
C TRP A 21 5.06 1.53 3.21
N TRP A 22 3.74 1.45 3.44
CA TRP A 22 2.78 2.02 2.49
C TRP A 22 2.83 3.55 2.44
N SER A 23 3.15 4.21 3.56
CA SER A 23 3.32 5.67 3.54
C SER A 23 4.50 6.08 2.65
N GLN A 24 5.55 5.29 2.60
CA GLN A 24 6.68 5.53 1.70
C GLN A 24 6.33 5.28 0.24
N VAL A 25 5.59 4.22 -0.04
CA VAL A 25 5.18 3.88 -1.42
C VAL A 25 4.22 4.91 -1.97
N LEU A 26 3.24 5.34 -1.18
CA LEU A 26 2.13 6.18 -1.63
C LEU A 26 2.28 7.66 -1.30
N ASP A 27 3.35 8.03 -0.59
CA ASP A 27 3.54 9.40 -0.10
C ASP A 27 2.33 9.88 0.72
N MET A 28 1.92 9.03 1.67
CA MET A 28 0.84 9.33 2.60
C MET A 28 1.43 9.49 4.00
N ASN A 29 0.77 10.25 4.85
CA ASN A 29 1.27 10.58 6.17
C ASN A 29 0.29 10.18 7.27
N GLU A 30 0.82 9.99 8.47
CA GLU A 30 -0.01 9.80 9.64
C GLU A 30 -0.80 11.06 9.98
N ASP A 31 -1.87 10.91 10.76
CA ASP A 31 -2.60 12.04 11.33
C ASP A 31 -1.72 12.70 12.40
N PRO A 32 -1.39 14.00 12.28
CA PRO A 32 -0.55 14.66 13.29
C PRO A 32 -1.18 14.68 14.68
N ASP A 33 -2.50 14.59 14.76
CA ASP A 33 -3.21 14.54 16.05
C ASP A 33 -3.29 13.13 16.64
N ASP A 34 -2.92 12.11 15.87
CA ASP A 34 -2.95 10.71 16.30
C ASP A 34 -1.77 9.97 15.66
N PRO A 35 -0.53 10.24 16.09
CA PRO A 35 0.64 9.65 15.47
C PRO A 35 0.70 8.13 15.69
N ASN A 36 1.21 7.44 14.67
CA ASN A 36 1.41 6.01 14.72
C ASN A 36 2.73 5.68 15.42
N GLU A 37 2.70 4.67 16.26
CA GLU A 37 3.89 4.23 17.00
C GLU A 37 4.01 2.71 16.95
N PRO A 38 5.24 2.17 17.12
CA PRO A 38 5.41 0.72 17.18
C PRO A 38 4.52 0.10 18.27
N GLY A 39 3.86 -1.00 17.91
CA GLY A 39 2.98 -1.69 18.84
C GLY A 39 1.53 -1.22 18.81
N HIS A 40 1.20 -0.16 18.11
CA HIS A 40 -0.19 0.26 17.96
C HIS A 40 -0.99 -0.77 17.16
N GLU A 41 -2.16 -1.11 17.63
CA GLU A 41 -3.05 -2.07 16.97
C GLU A 41 -3.69 -1.49 15.71
N GLU A 42 -3.85 -0.17 15.66
CA GLU A 42 -4.44 0.53 14.53
C GLU A 42 -3.53 1.66 14.10
N CYS A 43 -3.19 1.71 12.82
CA CYS A 43 -2.33 2.74 12.26
C CYS A 43 -2.95 3.28 10.97
N LEU A 44 -3.30 4.57 10.98
CA LEU A 44 -3.93 5.25 9.87
C LEU A 44 -2.90 6.07 9.10
N ILE A 45 -2.98 6.04 7.76
CA ILE A 45 -2.26 6.96 6.90
C ILE A 45 -3.24 7.67 5.96
N ILE A 46 -2.93 8.91 5.62
CA ILE A 46 -3.83 9.82 4.90
C ILE A 46 -3.07 10.47 3.76
N SER A 47 -3.69 10.54 2.58
CA SER A 47 -3.12 11.27 1.44
C SER A 47 -3.11 12.79 1.71
N ALA A 48 -2.24 13.51 0.98
CA ALA A 48 -2.09 14.96 1.17
C ALA A 48 -3.42 15.72 0.97
N ASP A 49 -4.25 15.26 0.04
CA ASP A 49 -5.56 15.87 -0.21
C ASP A 49 -6.66 15.37 0.73
N GLY A 50 -6.36 14.40 1.57
CA GLY A 50 -7.31 13.82 2.52
C GLY A 50 -8.32 12.86 1.91
N HIS A 51 -8.29 12.64 0.60
CA HIS A 51 -9.30 11.84 -0.08
C HIS A 51 -9.08 10.33 0.06
N GLN A 52 -7.85 9.90 0.31
CA GLN A 52 -7.51 8.50 0.48
C GLN A 52 -6.98 8.26 1.88
N GLN A 53 -7.53 7.25 2.53
CA GLN A 53 -7.12 6.86 3.87
C GLN A 53 -7.01 5.34 3.93
N LEU A 54 -5.93 4.86 4.52
CA LEU A 54 -5.70 3.43 4.77
C LEU A 54 -5.54 3.22 6.26
N LEU A 55 -6.30 2.30 6.82
CA LEU A 55 -6.21 1.92 8.22
C LEU A 55 -5.69 0.48 8.32
N PHE A 56 -4.54 0.31 8.95
CA PHE A 56 -3.96 -1.01 9.19
C PHE A 56 -4.35 -1.45 10.58
N ILE A 57 -4.95 -2.63 10.68
CA ILE A 57 -5.38 -3.21 11.95
C ILE A 57 -4.57 -4.47 12.19
N GLU A 58 -3.94 -4.57 13.37
CA GLU A 58 -3.14 -5.72 13.74
C GLU A 58 -4.04 -6.93 13.99
N VAL A 59 -3.67 -8.03 13.37
CA VAL A 59 -4.30 -9.33 13.58
C VAL A 59 -3.23 -10.35 13.90
N PRO A 60 -3.54 -11.39 14.71
CA PRO A 60 -2.53 -12.38 15.11
C PRO A 60 -2.10 -13.28 13.97
N GLU A 61 -2.95 -13.47 12.96
CA GLU A 61 -2.65 -14.36 11.85
C GLU A 61 -1.73 -13.71 10.83
N SER A 62 -0.71 -14.43 10.38
CA SER A 62 0.04 -14.02 9.21
C SER A 62 -0.73 -14.39 7.95
N LYS A 63 -0.33 -13.77 6.82
CA LYS A 63 -0.99 -14.04 5.54
C LYS A 63 -0.82 -15.51 5.14
N GLN A 64 -1.94 -16.21 4.99
CA GLN A 64 -1.98 -17.63 4.61
C GLN A 64 -2.44 -17.83 3.17
N VAL A 65 -3.26 -16.94 2.66
CA VAL A 65 -3.91 -17.07 1.36
C VAL A 65 -3.71 -15.81 0.55
N LYS A 66 -3.88 -15.93 -0.77
CA LYS A 66 -3.79 -14.81 -1.67
C LYS A 66 -4.91 -13.80 -1.39
N ASN A 67 -4.57 -12.53 -1.33
CA ASN A 67 -5.58 -11.46 -1.22
C ASN A 67 -6.45 -11.42 -2.47
N ARG A 68 -7.73 -11.19 -2.29
CA ARG A 68 -8.66 -11.02 -3.40
C ARG A 68 -8.76 -9.58 -3.87
N VAL A 69 -8.38 -8.64 -3.02
CA VAL A 69 -8.34 -7.21 -3.34
C VAL A 69 -6.88 -6.82 -3.49
N HIS A 70 -6.57 -6.08 -4.53
CA HIS A 70 -5.22 -5.63 -4.83
C HIS A 70 -5.20 -4.13 -5.04
N PHE A 71 -4.11 -3.49 -4.66
CA PHE A 71 -3.84 -2.12 -5.09
C PHE A 71 -3.05 -2.17 -6.38
N ASP A 72 -3.60 -1.56 -7.42
CA ASP A 72 -2.90 -1.39 -8.68
C ASP A 72 -2.29 0.02 -8.66
N LEU A 73 -0.94 0.08 -8.69
CA LEU A 73 -0.22 1.32 -8.52
C LEU A 73 0.21 1.89 -9.87
N ARG A 74 0.24 3.22 -9.93
CA ARG A 74 0.70 3.95 -11.11
C ARG A 74 1.74 4.97 -10.66
N PRO A 75 2.89 5.05 -11.34
CA PRO A 75 3.87 6.08 -11.00
C PRO A 75 3.31 7.48 -11.29
N THR A 76 3.71 8.45 -10.48
CA THR A 76 3.26 9.84 -10.61
C THR A 76 4.34 10.76 -11.15
N ASP A 77 5.62 10.46 -10.92
CA ASP A 77 6.72 11.38 -11.20
C ASP A 77 7.95 10.72 -11.85
N ARG A 78 7.82 9.46 -12.29
CA ARG A 78 8.93 8.73 -12.90
C ARG A 78 8.40 7.66 -13.83
N THR A 79 9.30 6.97 -14.54
CA THR A 79 8.89 5.88 -15.41
C THR A 79 8.45 4.68 -14.60
N ARG A 80 7.74 3.79 -15.26
CA ARG A 80 7.28 2.52 -14.67
C ARG A 80 8.45 1.70 -14.13
N ASP A 81 9.52 1.57 -14.90
CA ASP A 81 10.66 0.77 -14.48
C ASP A 81 11.40 1.40 -13.31
N GLU A 82 11.54 2.71 -13.30
CA GLU A 82 12.11 3.43 -12.16
C GLU A 82 11.27 3.24 -10.90
N GLU A 83 9.96 3.27 -11.02
CA GLU A 83 9.09 3.07 -9.88
C GLU A 83 9.15 1.63 -9.36
N ILE A 84 9.24 0.65 -10.24
CA ILE A 84 9.43 -0.75 -9.85
C ILE A 84 10.71 -0.91 -9.04
N GLU A 85 11.81 -0.33 -9.50
CA GLU A 85 13.08 -0.37 -8.78
C GLU A 85 12.99 0.31 -7.41
N ARG A 86 12.31 1.45 -7.35
CA ARG A 86 12.11 2.16 -6.08
C ARG A 86 11.34 1.31 -5.07
N VAL A 87 10.23 0.71 -5.49
CA VAL A 87 9.38 -0.09 -4.61
C VAL A 87 10.09 -1.36 -4.16
N ILE A 88 10.85 -1.99 -5.05
CA ILE A 88 11.69 -3.14 -4.69
C ILE A 88 12.75 -2.74 -3.68
N GLY A 89 13.37 -1.56 -3.86
CA GLY A 89 14.34 -1.02 -2.90
C GLY A 89 13.74 -0.74 -1.53
N LEU A 90 12.43 -0.51 -1.44
CA LEU A 90 11.72 -0.36 -0.18
C LEU A 90 11.34 -1.71 0.46
N GLY A 91 11.60 -2.81 -0.22
CA GLY A 91 11.37 -4.15 0.34
C GLY A 91 10.30 -4.99 -0.33
N ALA A 92 9.69 -4.51 -1.41
CA ALA A 92 8.70 -5.29 -2.13
C ALA A 92 9.35 -6.47 -2.86
N ASN A 93 8.62 -7.56 -2.94
CA ASN A 93 9.04 -8.73 -3.71
C ASN A 93 8.27 -8.77 -5.02
N GLN A 94 8.99 -8.89 -6.13
CA GLN A 94 8.35 -9.07 -7.43
C GLN A 94 7.94 -10.53 -7.59
N VAL A 95 6.63 -10.78 -7.61
CA VAL A 95 6.08 -12.13 -7.69
C VAL A 95 6.03 -12.59 -9.15
N ALA A 96 5.63 -11.70 -10.06
CA ALA A 96 5.52 -12.02 -11.48
C ALA A 96 5.59 -10.75 -12.30
N ASP A 97 6.17 -10.85 -13.51
CA ASP A 97 6.10 -9.79 -14.51
C ASP A 97 5.04 -10.16 -15.53
N ARG A 98 3.93 -9.43 -15.49
CA ARG A 98 2.79 -9.66 -16.37
C ARG A 98 2.69 -8.62 -17.49
N ARG A 99 3.79 -7.91 -17.79
CA ARG A 99 3.79 -6.96 -18.89
C ARG A 99 3.58 -7.69 -20.20
N GLU A 100 2.63 -7.21 -20.97
CA GLU A 100 2.45 -7.63 -22.35
C GLU A 100 3.06 -6.57 -23.25
N PRO A 101 4.05 -6.93 -24.07
CA PRO A 101 4.65 -5.96 -24.97
C PRO A 101 3.57 -5.37 -25.89
N SER A 102 3.59 -4.06 -26.05
CA SER A 102 2.85 -3.28 -27.04
C SER A 102 1.34 -3.23 -26.97
N ARG A 103 0.68 -3.87 -26.03
CA ARG A 103 -0.79 -3.88 -25.98
C ARG A 103 -1.39 -2.85 -25.05
N ARG A 104 -0.76 -2.57 -23.90
CA ARG A 104 -1.30 -1.70 -22.87
C ARG A 104 -0.20 -0.86 -22.26
N PRO A 105 0.01 0.35 -22.76
CA PRO A 105 0.97 1.24 -22.13
C PRO A 105 0.52 1.61 -20.73
N ALA A 106 1.48 1.77 -19.82
CA ALA A 106 1.27 2.33 -18.49
C ALA A 106 0.25 1.57 -17.62
N GLN A 107 0.23 0.25 -17.69
CA GLN A 107 -0.57 -0.54 -16.75
C GLN A 107 0.03 -0.49 -15.35
N PRO A 108 -0.78 -0.30 -14.30
CA PRO A 108 -0.29 -0.37 -12.93
C PRO A 108 0.27 -1.75 -12.61
N ARG A 109 1.27 -1.77 -11.75
CA ARG A 109 1.79 -3.02 -11.19
C ARG A 109 0.97 -3.42 -9.97
N ARG A 110 0.84 -4.73 -9.77
CA ARG A 110 0.21 -5.27 -8.57
C ARG A 110 1.26 -5.68 -7.56
N TYR A 111 1.10 -5.19 -6.34
CA TYR A 111 1.95 -5.55 -5.22
C TYR A 111 1.10 -6.14 -4.11
N GLY A 112 1.63 -7.13 -3.41
CA GLY A 112 0.95 -7.70 -2.26
C GLY A 112 0.87 -6.70 -1.11
N LEU A 113 -0.21 -6.75 -0.33
CA LEU A 113 -0.44 -5.84 0.78
C LEU A 113 0.57 -6.03 1.92
N GLY A 114 1.29 -7.10 1.97
CA GLY A 114 2.31 -7.34 2.97
C GLY A 114 3.72 -7.33 2.43
N GLY A 115 3.96 -6.59 1.34
CA GLY A 115 5.19 -6.68 0.57
C GLY A 115 6.48 -6.40 1.33
N ALA A 116 6.44 -5.61 2.39
CA ALA A 116 7.61 -5.29 3.19
C ALA A 116 7.69 -6.08 4.50
N GLY A 117 6.86 -7.07 4.64
CA GLY A 117 6.70 -7.83 5.87
C GLY A 117 7.95 -8.39 6.50
#